data_99f1cd950a2d7c90b188a4a5670baa3c
#
_entry.id   99f1cd950a2d7c90b188a4a5670baa3c
#
_cell.length_a   1.000
_cell.length_b   1.000
_cell.length_c   1.000
_cell.angle_alpha   90.00
_cell.angle_beta   90.00
_cell.angle_gamma   90.00
#
_symmetry.space_group_name_H-M   'P 1'
#
loop_
_entity.id
_entity.type
_entity.pdbx_description
1 polymer ?
#
loop_
_entity_poly.entity_id
_entity_poly.type
_entity_poly.pdbx_seq_one_letter_code
_entity_poly.pdbx_strand_id
1 'polypeptide(L)'
;MTVPVINAFINFSTGPSFAQALILGSGILDTNVLEGPSPVIVDVSNQVNRIETNRGRTALSDQFQTGALTLRIVDQNGDFNPQNVTGPYAGLLTPMKKVQITATYSSVTYPIFSGFITSYVTTYPGESGEDVAITTIQAVDAFRLAQVAQISTVTGAIAGDLAGTRINEILD
;
A
#
# COMPACT_ATOMS: atom_id res chain seq x y z
N MET A 1 -10.41 -28.24 -4.99
CA MET A 1 -9.42 -27.26 -5.44
C MET A 1 -9.40 -26.14 -4.40
N THR A 2 -8.26 -25.88 -3.77
CA THR A 2 -8.17 -24.81 -2.78
C THR A 2 -7.96 -23.49 -3.53
N VAL A 3 -8.83 -22.52 -3.29
CA VAL A 3 -8.71 -21.18 -3.90
C VAL A 3 -7.82 -20.32 -2.98
N PRO A 4 -6.90 -19.51 -3.50
CA PRO A 4 -6.13 -18.60 -2.67
C PRO A 4 -7.04 -17.55 -2.02
N VAL A 5 -6.77 -17.22 -0.77
CA VAL A 5 -7.43 -16.14 -0.04
C VAL A 5 -6.63 -14.86 -0.27
N ILE A 6 -7.29 -13.83 -0.80
CA ILE A 6 -6.68 -12.53 -1.05
C ILE A 6 -6.99 -11.61 0.14
N ASN A 7 -5.96 -10.99 0.70
CA ASN A 7 -6.10 -10.02 1.77
C ASN A 7 -5.56 -8.66 1.32
N ALA A 8 -6.24 -7.60 1.74
CA ALA A 8 -5.89 -6.23 1.45
C ALA A 8 -5.80 -5.42 2.75
N PHE A 9 -4.65 -4.80 2.99
CA PHE A 9 -4.38 -4.02 4.19
C PHE A 9 -3.99 -2.59 3.82
N ILE A 10 -4.49 -1.63 4.59
CA ILE A 10 -4.09 -0.23 4.50
C ILE A 10 -3.48 0.17 5.84
N ASN A 11 -2.29 0.76 5.80
CA ASN A 11 -1.63 1.31 6.98
C ASN A 11 -1.71 2.84 6.94
N PHE A 12 -2.50 3.42 7.83
CA PHE A 12 -2.68 4.86 7.97
C PHE A 12 -1.63 5.52 8.90
N SER A 13 -0.81 4.73 9.58
CA SER A 13 0.30 5.25 10.38
C SER A 13 1.44 5.76 9.48
N THR A 14 2.38 6.48 10.07
CA THR A 14 3.56 6.98 9.36
C THR A 14 4.68 5.97 9.25
N GLY A 15 4.58 4.82 9.94
CA GLY A 15 5.60 3.78 9.97
C GLY A 15 5.70 2.96 8.68
N PRO A 16 6.86 2.36 8.40
CA PRO A 16 7.10 1.56 7.20
C PRO A 16 6.49 0.16 7.25
N SER A 17 6.11 -0.33 8.42
CA SER A 17 5.76 -1.73 8.66
C SER A 17 4.25 -1.98 8.57
N PHE A 18 3.88 -3.20 8.10
CA PHE A 18 2.55 -3.78 8.30
C PHE A 18 2.53 -4.74 9.51
N ALA A 19 3.65 -4.86 10.24
CA ALA A 19 3.69 -5.59 11.50
C ALA A 19 2.95 -4.81 12.59
N GLN A 20 2.34 -5.54 13.51
CA GLN A 20 1.71 -4.93 14.68
C GLN A 20 2.78 -4.31 15.58
N ALA A 21 2.47 -3.16 16.17
CA ALA A 21 3.33 -2.52 17.16
C ALA A 21 3.60 -3.45 18.34
N LEU A 22 4.78 -3.31 18.96
CA LEU A 22 5.13 -4.02 20.19
C LEU A 22 4.31 -3.45 21.34
N ILE A 23 3.34 -4.23 21.81
CA ILE A 23 2.52 -3.88 22.98
C ILE A 23 3.18 -4.47 24.22
N LEU A 24 3.48 -3.63 25.21
CA LEU A 24 4.05 -4.07 26.48
C LEU A 24 3.11 -5.08 27.17
N GLY A 25 3.62 -6.28 27.42
CA GLY A 25 2.87 -7.36 28.06
C GLY A 25 2.31 -8.43 27.15
N SER A 26 2.16 -8.17 25.83
CA SER A 26 1.68 -9.16 24.85
C SER A 26 2.47 -9.20 23.56
N GLY A 27 3.34 -8.23 23.32
CA GLY A 27 4.17 -8.19 22.12
C GLY A 27 5.34 -9.17 22.18
N ILE A 28 5.68 -9.73 21.03
CA ILE A 28 6.79 -10.67 20.88
C ILE A 28 7.96 -9.89 20.27
N LEU A 29 9.08 -9.84 21.00
CA LEU A 29 10.35 -9.33 20.48
C LEU A 29 10.75 -10.11 19.21
N ASP A 30 11.28 -9.44 18.23
CA ASP A 30 11.66 -9.99 16.92
C ASP A 30 10.51 -10.22 15.93
N THR A 31 9.26 -10.07 16.39
CA THR A 31 8.06 -10.17 15.53
C THR A 31 7.33 -8.84 15.43
N ASN A 32 7.23 -8.13 16.55
CA ASN A 32 6.58 -6.83 16.62
C ASN A 32 7.60 -5.69 16.55
N VAL A 33 7.23 -4.60 15.90
CA VAL A 33 8.12 -3.44 15.70
C VAL A 33 7.90 -2.42 16.80
N LEU A 34 8.99 -1.86 17.36
CA LEU A 34 8.91 -0.70 18.24
C LEU A 34 8.51 0.51 17.39
N GLU A 35 7.24 0.83 17.41
CA GLU A 35 6.70 2.01 16.73
C GLU A 35 6.16 3.02 17.77
N GLY A 36 6.04 4.27 17.31
CA GLY A 36 5.34 5.33 18.00
C GLY A 36 3.86 5.00 18.27
N PRO A 37 2.94 5.96 18.27
CA PRO A 37 1.53 5.67 18.54
C PRO A 37 1.00 4.57 17.64
N SER A 38 0.26 3.62 18.21
CA SER A 38 -0.21 2.36 17.60
C SER A 38 -0.53 2.49 16.11
N PRO A 39 0.06 1.67 15.23
CA PRO A 39 -0.22 1.74 13.80
C PRO A 39 -1.70 1.45 13.56
N VAL A 40 -2.36 2.32 12.79
CA VAL A 40 -3.73 2.09 12.35
C VAL A 40 -3.67 1.26 11.07
N ILE A 41 -3.63 -0.05 11.23
CA ILE A 41 -3.69 -1.01 10.12
C ILE A 41 -5.11 -1.51 9.99
N VAL A 42 -5.69 -1.33 8.81
CA VAL A 42 -7.07 -1.71 8.51
C VAL A 42 -7.07 -2.84 7.51
N ASP A 43 -7.75 -3.93 7.86
CA ASP A 43 -8.07 -5.01 6.94
C ASP A 43 -9.35 -4.66 6.17
N VAL A 44 -9.20 -4.43 4.88
CA VAL A 44 -10.30 -4.07 3.99
C VAL A 44 -10.74 -5.25 3.09
N SER A 45 -10.20 -6.43 3.32
CA SER A 45 -10.40 -7.61 2.45
C SER A 45 -11.87 -7.92 2.18
N ASN A 46 -12.72 -7.78 3.20
CA ASN A 46 -14.16 -8.08 3.10
C ASN A 46 -14.96 -6.99 2.37
N GLN A 47 -14.40 -5.80 2.22
CA GLN A 47 -15.06 -4.66 1.57
C GLN A 47 -14.60 -4.49 0.12
N VAL A 48 -13.52 -5.18 -0.26
CA VAL A 48 -12.95 -5.11 -1.59
C VAL A 48 -13.82 -5.87 -2.58
N ASN A 49 -14.24 -5.17 -3.64
CA ASN A 49 -14.97 -5.79 -4.72
C ASN A 49 -14.09 -6.03 -5.96
N ARG A 50 -13.01 -5.28 -6.14
CA ARG A 50 -12.10 -5.44 -7.28
C ARG A 50 -10.68 -5.01 -6.93
N ILE A 51 -9.73 -5.82 -7.37
CA ILE A 51 -8.28 -5.55 -7.28
C ILE A 51 -7.70 -5.67 -8.68
N GLU A 52 -7.01 -4.63 -9.12
CA GLU A 52 -6.25 -4.63 -10.37
C GLU A 52 -4.83 -4.22 -10.06
N THR A 53 -3.87 -5.05 -10.44
CA THR A 53 -2.44 -4.74 -10.30
C THR A 53 -1.76 -4.86 -11.64
N ASN A 54 -0.91 -3.91 -11.96
CA ASN A 54 -0.04 -3.96 -13.13
C ASN A 54 1.37 -3.60 -12.69
N ARG A 55 2.35 -4.42 -13.07
CA ARG A 55 3.77 -4.15 -12.80
C ARG A 55 4.67 -4.89 -13.79
N GLY A 56 5.86 -4.35 -13.98
CA GLY A 56 6.84 -4.94 -14.86
C GLY A 56 6.80 -4.37 -16.27
N ARG A 57 6.95 -5.23 -17.26
CA ARG A 57 6.92 -4.87 -18.69
C ARG A 57 5.99 -5.79 -19.45
N THR A 58 5.36 -5.26 -20.48
CA THR A 58 4.41 -6.02 -21.32
C THR A 58 5.16 -6.85 -22.37
N ALA A 59 6.25 -6.32 -22.90
CA ALA A 59 7.10 -7.03 -23.87
C ALA A 59 8.57 -7.01 -23.43
N LEU A 60 9.37 -7.94 -24.00
CA LEU A 60 10.80 -8.05 -23.67
C LEU A 60 11.61 -6.78 -24.00
N SER A 61 11.15 -6.01 -24.99
CA SER A 61 11.77 -4.76 -25.44
C SER A 61 11.32 -3.52 -24.64
N ASP A 62 10.26 -3.65 -23.82
CA ASP A 62 9.72 -2.51 -23.09
C ASP A 62 10.55 -2.17 -21.85
N GLN A 63 10.52 -0.91 -21.46
CA GLN A 63 11.07 -0.48 -20.19
C GLN A 63 10.21 -0.99 -19.05
N PHE A 64 10.84 -1.27 -17.91
CA PHE A 64 10.10 -1.58 -16.69
C PHE A 64 9.27 -0.38 -16.26
N GLN A 65 7.98 -0.61 -16.12
CA GLN A 65 7.04 0.39 -15.63
C GLN A 65 6.86 0.23 -14.11
N THR A 66 6.57 1.34 -13.45
CA THR A 66 6.19 1.33 -12.04
C THR A 66 4.96 0.48 -11.83
N GLY A 67 4.95 -0.28 -10.75
CA GLY A 67 3.76 -1.00 -10.34
C GLY A 67 2.62 -0.05 -9.99
N ALA A 68 1.43 -0.38 -10.46
CA ALA A 68 0.20 0.34 -10.16
C ALA A 68 -0.83 -0.63 -9.56
N LEU A 69 -1.59 -0.13 -8.59
CA LEU A 69 -2.72 -0.82 -7.97
C LEU A 69 -3.96 0.05 -8.10
N THR A 70 -5.06 -0.56 -8.51
CA THR A 70 -6.40 0.00 -8.38
C THR A 70 -7.23 -0.93 -7.50
N LEU A 71 -7.68 -0.42 -6.37
CA LEU A 71 -8.47 -1.12 -5.38
C LEU A 71 -9.84 -0.45 -5.28
N ARG A 72 -10.92 -1.22 -5.51
CA ARG A 72 -12.29 -0.74 -5.37
C ARG A 72 -12.92 -1.33 -4.12
N ILE A 73 -13.34 -0.46 -3.22
CA ILE A 73 -13.93 -0.78 -1.91
C ILE A 73 -15.40 -0.38 -1.93
N VAL A 74 -16.25 -1.27 -1.46
CA VAL A 74 -17.65 -0.97 -1.16
C VAL A 74 -17.70 -0.25 0.18
N ASP A 75 -17.99 1.03 0.15
CA ASP A 75 -17.88 1.94 1.30
C ASP A 75 -19.27 2.43 1.75
N GLN A 76 -20.02 1.54 2.39
CA GLN A 76 -21.42 1.80 2.78
C GLN A 76 -21.58 3.02 3.69
N ASN A 77 -20.60 3.28 4.54
CA ASN A 77 -20.68 4.35 5.53
C ASN A 77 -19.91 5.62 5.10
N GLY A 78 -19.21 5.58 3.99
CA GLY A 78 -18.30 6.66 3.58
C GLY A 78 -17.05 6.76 4.45
N ASP A 79 -16.60 5.64 5.03
CA ASP A 79 -15.45 5.58 5.95
C ASP A 79 -14.15 5.94 5.24
N PHE A 80 -14.05 5.63 3.94
CA PHE A 80 -12.89 5.93 3.08
C PHE A 80 -13.05 7.21 2.24
N ASN A 81 -14.07 8.01 2.51
CA ASN A 81 -14.22 9.31 1.87
C ASN A 81 -13.40 10.38 2.63
N PRO A 82 -12.38 11.01 2.00
CA PRO A 82 -11.58 12.03 2.65
C PRO A 82 -12.36 13.25 3.15
N GLN A 83 -13.55 13.48 2.61
CA GLN A 83 -14.43 14.59 3.03
C GLN A 83 -15.29 14.24 4.26
N ASN A 84 -15.34 12.97 4.66
CA ASN A 84 -16.06 12.55 5.85
C ASN A 84 -15.24 12.86 7.11
N VAL A 85 -15.54 13.96 7.76
CA VAL A 85 -14.84 14.43 8.98
C VAL A 85 -15.26 13.68 10.25
N THR A 86 -16.32 12.87 10.19
CA THR A 86 -16.85 12.09 11.32
C THR A 86 -16.57 10.60 11.22
N GLY A 87 -15.98 10.16 10.11
CA GLY A 87 -15.63 8.76 9.90
C GLY A 87 -14.47 8.28 10.76
N PRO A 88 -14.29 6.95 10.90
CA PRO A 88 -13.25 6.36 11.74
C PRO A 88 -11.83 6.69 11.24
N TYR A 89 -11.68 7.05 9.98
CA TYR A 89 -10.40 7.39 9.36
C TYR A 89 -10.26 8.88 9.03
N ALA A 90 -11.09 9.73 9.65
CA ALA A 90 -11.04 11.18 9.45
C ALA A 90 -9.63 11.73 9.72
N GLY A 91 -9.08 12.51 8.78
CA GLY A 91 -7.74 13.05 8.86
C GLY A 91 -6.60 12.06 8.57
N LEU A 92 -6.88 10.76 8.44
CA LEU A 92 -5.90 9.74 8.10
C LEU A 92 -5.83 9.44 6.60
N LEU A 93 -6.89 9.77 5.84
CA LEU A 93 -7.03 9.51 4.41
C LEU A 93 -6.23 10.50 3.57
N THR A 94 -4.92 10.48 3.74
CA THR A 94 -3.99 11.34 3.00
C THR A 94 -3.19 10.51 2.00
N PRO A 95 -2.70 11.12 0.91
CA PRO A 95 -1.76 10.46 0.02
C PRO A 95 -0.53 9.93 0.77
N MET A 96 0.19 9.02 0.14
CA MET A 96 1.40 8.38 0.67
C MET A 96 1.18 7.40 1.83
N LYS A 97 -0.05 7.04 2.14
CA LYS A 97 -0.33 5.90 3.03
C LYS A 97 -0.01 4.58 2.34
N LYS A 98 0.42 3.60 3.11
CA LYS A 98 0.82 2.30 2.57
C LYS A 98 -0.37 1.39 2.35
N VAL A 99 -0.31 0.63 1.26
CA VAL A 99 -1.25 -0.45 0.95
C VAL A 99 -0.48 -1.72 0.65
N GLN A 100 -0.99 -2.84 1.12
CA GLN A 100 -0.42 -4.16 0.86
C GLN A 100 -1.53 -5.13 0.45
N ILE A 101 -1.27 -5.88 -0.62
CA ILE A 101 -2.11 -6.99 -1.07
C ILE A 101 -1.31 -8.27 -0.92
N THR A 102 -1.89 -9.26 -0.29
CA THR A 102 -1.29 -10.59 -0.13
C THR A 102 -2.26 -11.68 -0.61
N ALA A 103 -1.72 -12.82 -1.02
CA ALA A 103 -2.48 -14.01 -1.33
C ALA A 103 -1.98 -15.17 -0.47
N THR A 104 -2.88 -15.83 0.24
CA THR A 104 -2.55 -17.02 1.05
C THR A 104 -3.06 -18.26 0.35
N TYR A 105 -2.16 -19.20 0.05
CA TYR A 105 -2.46 -20.48 -0.56
C TYR A 105 -1.72 -21.59 0.19
N SER A 106 -2.42 -22.64 0.59
CA SER A 106 -1.87 -23.79 1.36
C SER A 106 -1.04 -23.33 2.57
N SER A 107 -1.55 -22.38 3.35
CA SER A 107 -0.92 -21.80 4.54
C SER A 107 0.37 -21.00 4.27
N VAL A 108 0.69 -20.73 3.00
CA VAL A 108 1.81 -19.87 2.62
C VAL A 108 1.25 -18.54 2.11
N THR A 109 1.76 -17.43 2.65
CA THR A 109 1.35 -16.08 2.23
C THR A 109 2.36 -15.50 1.26
N TYR A 110 1.87 -15.07 0.11
CA TYR A 110 2.64 -14.47 -0.97
C TYR A 110 2.32 -12.98 -1.08
N PRO A 111 3.32 -12.10 -1.09
CA PRO A 111 3.10 -10.69 -1.36
C PRO A 111 2.77 -10.48 -2.84
N ILE A 112 1.62 -9.88 -3.12
CA ILE A 112 1.18 -9.56 -4.49
C ILE A 112 1.57 -8.15 -4.86
N PHE A 113 1.28 -7.18 -3.98
CA PHE A 113 1.58 -5.77 -4.19
C PHE A 113 1.86 -5.10 -2.85
N SER A 114 2.81 -4.16 -2.84
CA SER A 114 3.04 -3.23 -1.74
C SER A 114 3.41 -1.87 -2.34
N GLY A 115 2.78 -0.81 -1.85
CA GLY A 115 2.99 0.51 -2.41
C GLY A 115 2.36 1.62 -1.59
N PHE A 116 2.28 2.79 -2.20
CA PHE A 116 1.81 4.03 -1.59
C PHE A 116 0.56 4.54 -2.30
N ILE A 117 -0.44 4.88 -1.54
CA ILE A 117 -1.71 5.40 -2.05
C ILE A 117 -1.48 6.81 -2.60
N THR A 118 -1.94 7.03 -3.81
CA THR A 118 -1.85 8.33 -4.49
C THR A 118 -3.17 9.10 -4.44
N SER A 119 -4.30 8.38 -4.47
CA SER A 119 -5.61 9.03 -4.45
C SER A 119 -6.72 8.14 -3.89
N TYR A 120 -7.73 8.79 -3.35
CA TYR A 120 -9.02 8.23 -2.95
C TYR A 120 -10.11 8.94 -3.76
N VAL A 121 -10.91 8.19 -4.50
CA VAL A 121 -12.01 8.73 -5.31
C VAL A 121 -13.28 8.00 -4.93
N THR A 122 -14.20 8.69 -4.25
CA THR A 122 -15.49 8.15 -3.88
C THR A 122 -16.53 8.50 -4.94
N THR A 123 -17.26 7.50 -5.40
CA THR A 123 -18.35 7.63 -6.37
C THR A 123 -19.62 7.10 -5.75
N TYR A 124 -20.70 7.88 -5.86
CA TYR A 124 -22.04 7.49 -5.44
C TYR A 124 -22.83 7.10 -6.69
N PRO A 125 -23.19 5.82 -6.88
CA PRO A 125 -24.04 5.43 -8.01
C PRO A 125 -25.48 5.90 -7.77
N GLY A 126 -25.88 6.94 -8.50
CA GLY A 126 -27.13 7.66 -8.25
C GLY A 126 -28.41 7.10 -8.91
N GLU A 127 -28.41 5.94 -9.57
CA GLU A 127 -29.57 5.54 -10.40
C GLU A 127 -30.18 4.17 -10.09
N SER A 128 -29.69 3.38 -9.17
CA SER A 128 -30.13 1.98 -9.02
C SER A 128 -30.70 1.58 -7.65
N GLY A 129 -31.03 2.54 -6.79
CA GLY A 129 -31.67 2.22 -5.49
C GLY A 129 -30.75 1.49 -4.49
N GLU A 130 -29.52 1.20 -4.84
CA GLU A 130 -28.47 0.76 -3.93
C GLU A 130 -27.53 1.95 -3.69
N ASP A 131 -27.81 2.72 -2.66
CA ASP A 131 -27.03 3.91 -2.26
C ASP A 131 -25.68 3.51 -1.63
N VAL A 132 -24.97 2.60 -2.27
CA VAL A 132 -23.66 2.14 -1.77
C VAL A 132 -22.57 2.92 -2.45
N ALA A 133 -21.85 3.74 -1.68
CA ALA A 133 -20.67 4.42 -2.15
C ALA A 133 -19.57 3.41 -2.52
N ILE A 134 -18.87 3.69 -3.60
CA ILE A 134 -17.69 2.93 -4.01
C ILE A 134 -16.48 3.86 -3.95
N THR A 135 -15.53 3.54 -3.09
CA THR A 135 -14.26 4.25 -3.03
C THR A 135 -13.21 3.50 -3.83
N THR A 136 -12.66 4.19 -4.84
CA THR A 136 -11.54 3.71 -5.66
C THR A 136 -10.25 4.29 -5.10
N ILE A 137 -9.35 3.41 -4.65
CA ILE A 137 -8.03 3.76 -4.16
C ILE A 137 -7.03 3.44 -5.25
N GLN A 138 -6.20 4.42 -5.62
CA GLN A 138 -5.09 4.23 -6.53
C GLN A 138 -3.79 4.25 -5.75
N ALA A 139 -2.87 3.34 -6.07
CA ALA A 139 -1.57 3.27 -5.44
C ALA A 139 -0.48 2.92 -6.46
N VAL A 140 0.75 3.29 -6.13
CA VAL A 140 1.95 3.02 -6.90
C VAL A 140 2.99 2.35 -6.01
N ASP A 141 3.88 1.57 -6.60
CA ASP A 141 4.98 0.94 -5.86
C ASP A 141 6.09 1.94 -5.49
N ALA A 142 7.05 1.49 -4.68
CA ALA A 142 8.18 2.31 -4.25
C ALA A 142 9.08 2.75 -5.42
N PHE A 143 9.06 2.03 -6.55
CA PHE A 143 9.83 2.38 -7.74
C PHE A 143 9.41 3.74 -8.32
N ARG A 144 8.13 4.11 -8.17
CA ARG A 144 7.66 5.45 -8.56
C ARG A 144 8.32 6.55 -7.76
N LEU A 145 8.56 6.33 -6.46
CA LEU A 145 9.25 7.31 -5.62
C LEU A 145 10.69 7.51 -6.09
N ALA A 146 11.38 6.41 -6.41
CA ALA A 146 12.73 6.46 -6.95
C ALA A 146 12.81 7.20 -8.30
N GLN A 147 11.78 7.10 -9.15
CA GLN A 147 11.72 7.84 -10.43
C GLN A 147 11.52 9.34 -10.24
N VAL A 148 10.84 9.77 -9.18
CA VAL A 148 10.56 11.18 -8.90
C VAL A 148 11.67 11.83 -8.06
N ALA A 149 12.37 11.03 -7.26
CA ALA A 149 13.47 11.51 -6.43
C ALA A 149 14.66 11.93 -7.31
N GLN A 150 15.03 13.19 -7.22
CA GLN A 150 16.27 13.70 -7.82
C GLN A 150 17.35 13.74 -6.75
N ILE A 151 18.33 12.86 -6.86
CA ILE A 151 19.49 12.85 -5.97
C ILE A 151 20.63 13.53 -6.71
N SER A 152 21.05 14.70 -6.21
CA SER A 152 22.16 15.46 -6.78
C SER A 152 23.53 15.01 -6.26
N THR A 153 23.56 14.44 -5.06
CA THR A 153 24.79 13.99 -4.41
C THR A 153 24.50 12.72 -3.61
N VAL A 154 25.27 11.69 -3.82
CA VAL A 154 25.21 10.43 -3.04
C VAL A 154 26.41 10.43 -2.12
N THR A 155 26.16 10.43 -0.80
CA THR A 155 27.22 10.40 0.21
C THR A 155 27.96 9.07 0.15
N GLY A 156 29.29 9.10 0.05
CA GLY A 156 30.10 7.89 -0.05
C GLY A 156 30.41 7.44 -1.48
N ALA A 157 29.64 7.88 -2.49
CA ALA A 157 29.87 7.48 -3.87
C ALA A 157 31.20 7.97 -4.43
N ILE A 158 31.98 7.05 -4.97
CA ILE A 158 33.30 7.31 -5.56
C ILE A 158 33.27 7.05 -7.08
N ALA A 159 34.04 7.80 -7.83
CA ALA A 159 34.18 7.56 -9.26
C ALA A 159 34.77 6.16 -9.52
N GLY A 160 34.04 5.32 -10.25
CA GLY A 160 34.44 3.95 -10.55
C GLY A 160 33.73 2.87 -9.73
N ASP A 161 32.82 3.23 -8.83
CA ASP A 161 32.01 2.26 -8.09
C ASP A 161 31.20 1.36 -9.01
N LEU A 162 31.08 0.09 -8.60
CA LEU A 162 30.18 -0.84 -9.27
C LEU A 162 28.73 -0.39 -9.10
N ALA A 163 27.89 -0.66 -10.10
CA ALA A 163 26.49 -0.27 -10.08
C ALA A 163 25.74 -0.76 -8.83
N GLY A 164 26.04 -1.96 -8.34
CA GLY A 164 25.45 -2.51 -7.12
C GLY A 164 25.82 -1.73 -5.85
N THR A 165 27.09 -1.32 -5.73
CA THR A 165 27.57 -0.49 -4.61
C THR A 165 26.85 0.85 -4.61
N ARG A 166 26.77 1.49 -5.77
CA ARG A 166 26.10 2.79 -5.93
C ARG A 166 24.59 2.73 -5.64
N ILE A 167 23.92 1.63 -5.99
CA ILE A 167 22.50 1.42 -5.64
C ILE A 167 22.34 1.32 -4.12
N ASN A 168 23.20 0.59 -3.43
CA ASN A 168 23.12 0.49 -1.96
C ASN A 168 23.33 1.84 -1.28
N GLU A 169 24.30 2.64 -1.73
CA GLU A 169 24.58 3.98 -1.20
C GLU A 169 23.43 4.98 -1.42
N ILE A 170 22.58 4.75 -2.44
CA ILE A 170 21.37 5.55 -2.69
C ILE A 170 20.24 5.15 -1.74
N LEU A 171 20.21 3.89 -1.30
CA LEU A 171 19.13 3.33 -0.51
C LEU A 171 19.36 3.43 1.00
N ASP A 172 20.59 3.71 1.45
CA ASP A 172 20.97 3.99 2.82
C ASP A 172 20.72 5.47 3.19
#